data_24a71da84094076ac35419f30847f38a
#
_entry.id   24a71da84094076ac35419f30847f38a
#
_cell.length_a   1.000
_cell.length_b   1.000
_cell.length_c   1.000
_cell.angle_alpha   90.00
_cell.angle_beta   90.00
_cell.angle_gamma   90.00
#
_symmetry.space_group_name_H-M   'P 1'
#
loop_
_entity.id
_entity.type
_entity.pdbx_description
1 polymer ?
#
loop_
_entity_poly.entity_id
_entity_poly.type
_entity_poly.pdbx_seq_one_letter_code
_entity_poly.pdbx_strand_id
1 'polypeptide(L)'
;MNTKLKKTSGKVRIAWLPGDGVGVDVMDATKIVLDQIKLNAEYIHGDIGWEFWCKEGDALPARTIDLLKNVDAAMFGAITSKPVKPAEAELVPELKGKGLTYRSPIVRMRQQFDLYNCLRPCKGYPGNPLNYKEGIDLVVFRENTEDLYSGVEFNPVPAAVSAVLAQESKPFAPFKDLPGDQYAISVKVNTRKGCERIVRAAFEYARKFGRKKVTVVHKANVVRATDGLFLDIAREVAREYAEIQMDDANVDAICMWLLKNPLNYEVLVAPNLYGDIISDLCAQMVGGLGFACSGNIGYRLAVFEPSHGSAPKYAGQYKVNPIASILAAKMMLDWLGEEEKATRLEKAVADVIQEGKVRTYDMGGSNTTLEMGQAIADHL
;
A
#
# COMPACT_ATOMS: atom_id res chain seq x y z
N MET A 1 17.55 -4.15 4.66
CA MET A 1 16.86 -3.42 5.75
C MET A 1 17.69 -3.51 7.02
N ASN A 2 18.69 -2.64 7.17
CA ASN A 2 19.55 -2.60 8.34
C ASN A 2 19.22 -1.36 9.18
N THR A 3 17.96 -1.18 9.53
CA THR A 3 17.57 -0.32 10.62
C THR A 3 17.00 -1.21 11.72
N LYS A 4 17.90 -1.83 12.52
CA LYS A 4 17.49 -2.19 13.88
C LYS A 4 17.00 -0.90 14.51
N LEU A 5 15.69 -0.71 14.59
CA LEU A 5 15.11 0.24 15.52
C LEU A 5 15.80 -0.09 16.86
N LYS A 6 16.53 0.88 17.42
CA LYS A 6 17.08 0.72 18.77
C LYS A 6 15.87 0.37 19.62
N LYS A 7 15.84 -0.83 20.23
CA LYS A 7 14.87 -1.12 21.29
C LYS A 7 15.01 0.01 22.31
N THR A 8 14.10 0.97 22.21
CA THR A 8 13.94 1.95 23.28
C THR A 8 13.44 1.16 24.47
N SER A 9 14.05 1.33 25.62
CA SER A 9 13.70 0.65 26.89
C SER A 9 12.33 1.05 27.44
N GLY A 10 11.45 1.65 26.62
CA GLY A 10 10.14 2.18 26.95
C GLY A 10 9.01 1.50 26.19
N LYS A 11 7.78 1.98 26.40
CA LYS A 11 6.63 1.62 25.60
C LYS A 11 6.84 2.04 24.15
N VAL A 12 6.50 1.16 23.20
CA VAL A 12 6.43 1.49 21.78
C VAL A 12 5.28 2.46 21.56
N ARG A 13 5.51 3.53 20.81
CA ARG A 13 4.48 4.53 20.49
C ARG A 13 3.92 4.27 19.09
N ILE A 14 2.63 4.03 19.01
CA ILE A 14 1.93 3.70 17.77
C ILE A 14 0.86 4.74 17.52
N ALA A 15 0.93 5.44 16.38
CA ALA A 15 -0.19 6.26 15.94
C ALA A 15 -1.34 5.36 15.50
N TRP A 16 -2.53 5.63 16.04
CA TRP A 16 -3.76 4.91 15.74
C TRP A 16 -4.66 5.79 14.89
N LEU A 17 -4.77 5.47 13.59
CA LEU A 17 -5.39 6.30 12.57
C LEU A 17 -6.58 5.55 11.93
N PRO A 18 -7.77 5.48 12.56
CA PRO A 18 -8.89 4.70 12.04
C PRO A 18 -9.36 5.16 10.65
N GLY A 19 -9.30 6.47 10.38
CA GLY A 19 -9.78 7.04 9.13
C GLY A 19 -11.30 7.00 9.01
N ASP A 20 -11.80 6.53 7.87
CA ASP A 20 -13.20 6.65 7.46
C ASP A 20 -13.89 5.29 7.35
N GLY A 21 -15.19 5.28 7.55
CA GLY A 21 -16.06 4.15 7.20
C GLY A 21 -15.66 2.85 7.87
N VAL A 22 -15.51 1.78 7.08
CA VAL A 22 -15.10 0.46 7.61
C VAL A 22 -13.68 0.43 8.18
N GLY A 23 -12.89 1.49 7.96
CA GLY A 23 -11.57 1.63 8.60
C GLY A 23 -11.67 1.58 10.12
N VAL A 24 -12.70 2.19 10.71
CA VAL A 24 -12.99 2.12 12.15
C VAL A 24 -13.29 0.68 12.55
N ASP A 25 -14.22 0.02 11.83
CA ASP A 25 -14.69 -1.34 12.15
C ASP A 25 -13.52 -2.35 12.17
N VAL A 26 -12.65 -2.31 11.16
CA VAL A 26 -11.51 -3.27 11.06
C VAL A 26 -10.41 -2.94 12.07
N MET A 27 -10.23 -1.67 12.41
CA MET A 27 -9.27 -1.26 13.44
C MET A 27 -9.72 -1.69 14.83
N ASP A 28 -11.04 -1.65 15.13
CA ASP A 28 -11.58 -2.16 16.40
C ASP A 28 -11.31 -3.67 16.53
N ALA A 29 -11.56 -4.45 15.50
CA ALA A 29 -11.22 -5.89 15.51
C ALA A 29 -9.71 -6.12 15.65
N THR A 30 -8.88 -5.32 14.98
CA THR A 30 -7.42 -5.40 15.10
C THR A 30 -6.97 -5.06 16.53
N LYS A 31 -7.65 -4.13 17.19
CA LYS A 31 -7.33 -3.77 18.58
C LYS A 31 -7.58 -4.92 19.55
N ILE A 32 -8.67 -5.68 19.38
CA ILE A 32 -8.94 -6.90 20.18
C ILE A 32 -7.75 -7.86 20.10
N VAL A 33 -7.24 -8.11 18.90
CA VAL A 33 -6.11 -9.00 18.66
C VAL A 33 -4.81 -8.47 19.29
N LEU A 34 -4.52 -7.17 19.11
CA LEU A 34 -3.31 -6.54 19.66
C LEU A 34 -3.33 -6.48 21.20
N ASP A 35 -4.50 -6.35 21.80
CA ASP A 35 -4.65 -6.40 23.27
C ASP A 35 -4.33 -7.78 23.82
N GLN A 36 -4.74 -8.85 23.12
CA GLN A 36 -4.42 -10.22 23.50
C GLN A 36 -2.92 -10.55 23.31
N ILE A 37 -2.27 -9.97 22.31
CA ILE A 37 -0.81 -10.09 22.09
C ILE A 37 0.00 -9.46 23.23
N LYS A 38 -0.59 -8.53 23.98
CA LYS A 38 0.06 -7.82 25.10
C LYS A 38 1.36 -7.12 24.66
N LEU A 39 1.28 -6.38 23.54
CA LEU A 39 2.38 -5.53 23.12
C LEU A 39 2.56 -4.40 24.14
N ASN A 40 3.78 -4.18 24.62
CA ASN A 40 4.09 -3.05 25.49
C ASN A 40 4.10 -1.74 24.68
N ALA A 41 2.91 -1.25 24.33
CA ALA A 41 2.72 -0.10 23.47
C ALA A 41 1.76 0.93 24.05
N GLU A 42 1.92 2.16 23.60
CA GLU A 42 0.99 3.27 23.73
C GLU A 42 0.35 3.52 22.38
N TYR A 43 -0.97 3.41 22.28
CA TYR A 43 -1.73 3.72 21.08
C TYR A 43 -2.25 5.15 21.18
N ILE A 44 -1.80 6.01 20.27
CA ILE A 44 -2.11 7.44 20.29
C ILE A 44 -3.02 7.75 19.11
N HIS A 45 -4.26 8.14 19.38
CA HIS A 45 -5.23 8.48 18.36
C HIS A 45 -4.76 9.70 17.54
N GLY A 46 -4.92 9.64 16.21
CA GLY A 46 -4.65 10.73 15.28
C GLY A 46 -5.82 10.99 14.35
N ASP A 47 -6.10 12.24 14.13
CA ASP A 47 -7.18 12.73 13.29
C ASP A 47 -6.80 12.61 11.81
N ILE A 48 -7.59 11.89 11.01
CA ILE A 48 -7.34 11.67 9.59
C ILE A 48 -8.64 11.27 8.87
N GLY A 49 -8.81 11.70 7.65
CA GLY A 49 -9.87 11.23 6.78
C GLY A 49 -10.87 12.30 6.35
N TRP A 50 -12.02 11.84 5.87
CA TRP A 50 -13.03 12.65 5.20
C TRP A 50 -13.71 13.65 6.11
N GLU A 51 -13.93 13.28 7.38
CA GLU A 51 -14.51 14.17 8.37
C GLU A 51 -13.69 15.46 8.53
N PHE A 52 -12.36 15.33 8.61
CA PHE A 52 -11.44 16.47 8.77
C PHE A 52 -11.32 17.28 7.48
N TRP A 53 -11.40 16.63 6.32
CA TRP A 53 -11.56 17.35 5.07
C TRP A 53 -12.80 18.23 5.09
N CYS A 54 -13.96 17.67 5.40
CA CYS A 54 -15.22 18.40 5.40
C CYS A 54 -15.26 19.56 6.41
N LYS A 55 -14.70 19.37 7.61
CA LYS A 55 -14.77 20.33 8.72
C LYS A 55 -13.64 21.35 8.74
N GLU A 56 -12.43 20.95 8.32
CA GLU A 56 -11.20 21.73 8.46
C GLU A 56 -10.54 22.05 7.11
N GLY A 57 -10.96 21.43 6.00
CA GLY A 57 -10.37 21.58 4.69
C GLY A 57 -9.05 20.84 4.52
N ASP A 58 -8.71 19.95 5.47
CA ASP A 58 -7.50 19.14 5.43
C ASP A 58 -7.77 17.72 5.97
N ALA A 59 -7.67 16.70 5.10
CA ALA A 59 -7.83 15.29 5.46
C ALA A 59 -6.66 14.70 6.26
N LEU A 60 -5.54 15.43 6.38
CA LEU A 60 -4.37 15.08 7.20
C LEU A 60 -3.91 16.32 7.97
N PRO A 61 -4.58 16.66 9.09
CA PRO A 61 -4.28 17.86 9.87
C PRO A 61 -2.84 17.91 10.38
N ALA A 62 -2.32 19.13 10.57
CA ALA A 62 -0.94 19.34 11.02
C ALA A 62 -0.62 18.61 12.34
N ARG A 63 -1.58 18.53 13.28
CA ARG A 63 -1.43 17.79 14.53
C ARG A 63 -1.15 16.30 14.35
N THR A 64 -1.73 15.69 13.32
CA THR A 64 -1.46 14.27 12.97
C THR A 64 -0.09 14.11 12.31
N ILE A 65 0.32 15.07 11.49
CA ILE A 65 1.70 15.12 10.95
C ILE A 65 2.71 15.19 12.09
N ASP A 66 2.46 16.03 13.10
CA ASP A 66 3.35 16.17 14.26
C ASP A 66 3.35 14.91 15.15
N LEU A 67 2.22 14.24 15.29
CA LEU A 67 2.14 12.92 15.93
C LEU A 67 3.05 11.91 15.20
N LEU A 68 2.92 11.81 13.88
CA LEU A 68 3.67 10.85 13.05
C LEU A 68 5.19 11.07 13.08
N LYS A 69 5.67 12.28 13.35
CA LYS A 69 7.10 12.56 13.56
C LYS A 69 7.65 11.94 14.85
N ASN A 70 6.78 11.60 15.79
CA ASN A 70 7.12 11.26 17.18
C ASN A 70 6.63 9.87 17.60
N VAL A 71 6.38 8.95 16.65
CA VAL A 71 5.98 7.57 16.90
C VAL A 71 6.92 6.58 16.23
N ASP A 72 6.88 5.32 16.66
CA ASP A 72 7.71 4.23 16.14
C ASP A 72 7.06 3.57 14.91
N ALA A 73 5.73 3.57 14.86
CA ALA A 73 4.92 3.04 13.76
C ALA A 73 3.53 3.69 13.76
N ALA A 74 2.78 3.47 12.67
CA ALA A 74 1.37 3.82 12.62
C ALA A 74 0.54 2.64 12.09
N MET A 75 -0.63 2.42 12.71
CA MET A 75 -1.71 1.63 12.14
C MET A 75 -2.73 2.57 11.51
N PHE A 76 -3.14 2.26 10.30
CA PHE A 76 -4.08 3.05 9.53
C PHE A 76 -5.22 2.17 9.02
N GLY A 77 -6.46 2.63 9.16
CA GLY A 77 -7.64 1.89 8.71
C GLY A 77 -7.91 2.11 7.24
N ALA A 78 -8.78 3.04 6.90
CA ALA A 78 -9.11 3.32 5.51
C ALA A 78 -9.53 4.79 5.33
N ILE A 79 -9.56 5.26 4.09
CA ILE A 79 -10.04 6.61 3.77
C ILE A 79 -11.04 6.62 2.61
N THR A 80 -11.87 7.65 2.61
CA THR A 80 -12.70 8.07 1.50
C THR A 80 -11.92 9.03 0.61
N SER A 81 -11.93 8.80 -0.71
CA SER A 81 -11.40 9.72 -1.70
C SER A 81 -12.45 10.03 -2.74
N LYS A 82 -12.63 11.32 -3.07
CA LYS A 82 -13.59 11.77 -4.09
C LYS A 82 -12.89 12.73 -5.07
N PRO A 83 -13.39 12.85 -6.31
CA PRO A 83 -12.93 13.85 -7.25
C PRO A 83 -13.11 15.29 -6.71
N VAL A 84 -12.37 16.25 -7.25
CA VAL A 84 -12.27 17.64 -6.75
C VAL A 84 -13.63 18.30 -6.52
N LYS A 85 -14.52 18.29 -7.54
CA LYS A 85 -15.84 18.95 -7.42
C LYS A 85 -16.74 18.35 -6.34
N PRO A 86 -16.96 17.01 -6.28
CA PRO A 86 -17.67 16.39 -5.16
C PRO A 86 -17.02 16.65 -3.79
N ALA A 87 -15.69 16.66 -3.74
CA ALA A 87 -14.97 16.91 -2.49
C ALA A 87 -15.19 18.35 -1.97
N GLU A 88 -15.16 19.36 -2.84
CA GLU A 88 -15.44 20.75 -2.49
C GLU A 88 -16.90 20.96 -2.04
N ALA A 89 -17.84 20.25 -2.68
CA ALA A 89 -19.26 20.36 -2.34
C ALA A 89 -19.59 19.94 -0.89
N GLU A 90 -18.80 19.05 -0.30
CA GLU A 90 -18.99 18.53 1.05
C GLU A 90 -18.28 19.33 2.16
N LEU A 91 -17.50 20.34 1.80
CA LEU A 91 -16.93 21.26 2.79
C LEU A 91 -18.03 22.03 3.55
N VAL A 92 -17.77 22.36 4.80
CA VAL A 92 -18.62 23.29 5.55
C VAL A 92 -18.72 24.63 4.83
N PRO A 93 -19.83 25.39 4.98
CA PRO A 93 -20.07 26.63 4.21
C PRO A 93 -18.90 27.61 4.28
N GLU A 94 -18.25 27.73 5.43
CA GLU A 94 -17.17 28.67 5.72
C GLU A 94 -15.88 28.37 4.92
N LEU A 95 -15.74 27.16 4.39
CA LEU A 95 -14.57 26.70 3.63
C LEU A 95 -14.80 26.65 2.12
N LYS A 96 -16.06 26.69 1.67
CA LYS A 96 -16.39 26.66 0.23
C LYS A 96 -15.86 27.91 -0.49
N GLY A 97 -15.39 27.71 -1.70
CA GLY A 97 -14.87 28.80 -2.54
C GLY A 97 -13.49 29.35 -2.12
N LYS A 98 -12.82 28.76 -1.12
CA LYS A 98 -11.47 29.17 -0.70
C LYS A 98 -10.35 28.56 -1.56
N GLY A 99 -10.66 27.85 -2.65
CA GLY A 99 -9.66 27.24 -3.52
C GLY A 99 -8.97 26.03 -2.89
N LEU A 100 -9.59 25.40 -1.88
CA LEU A 100 -9.07 24.18 -1.26
C LEU A 100 -9.18 23.00 -2.22
N THR A 101 -8.14 22.19 -2.30
CA THR A 101 -8.12 20.98 -3.13
C THR A 101 -7.87 19.76 -2.28
N TYR A 102 -8.77 18.79 -2.35
CA TYR A 102 -8.59 17.51 -1.66
C TYR A 102 -7.35 16.79 -2.18
N ARG A 103 -6.52 16.35 -1.25
CA ARG A 103 -5.37 15.48 -1.52
C ARG A 103 -5.45 14.28 -0.59
N SER A 104 -5.35 13.08 -1.17
CA SER A 104 -5.38 11.84 -0.39
C SER A 104 -4.36 11.85 0.75
N PRO A 105 -4.79 11.66 2.01
CA PRO A 105 -3.88 11.70 3.15
C PRO A 105 -2.81 10.61 3.09
N ILE A 106 -3.12 9.42 2.57
CA ILE A 106 -2.11 8.35 2.44
C ILE A 106 -1.02 8.73 1.43
N VAL A 107 -1.37 9.34 0.29
CA VAL A 107 -0.38 9.82 -0.69
C VAL A 107 0.49 10.92 -0.08
N ARG A 108 -0.11 11.84 0.69
CA ARG A 108 0.64 12.89 1.41
C ARG A 108 1.60 12.29 2.44
N MET A 109 1.17 11.30 3.23
CA MET A 109 2.05 10.61 4.18
C MET A 109 3.23 9.94 3.48
N ARG A 110 2.98 9.23 2.36
CA ARG A 110 4.02 8.57 1.57
C ARG A 110 5.09 9.55 1.11
N GLN A 111 4.68 10.70 0.59
CA GLN A 111 5.59 11.75 0.12
C GLN A 111 6.29 12.46 1.28
N GLN A 112 5.56 12.88 2.32
CA GLN A 112 6.08 13.71 3.40
C GLN A 112 7.05 12.96 4.31
N PHE A 113 6.83 11.67 4.52
CA PHE A 113 7.68 10.82 5.38
C PHE A 113 8.62 9.91 4.57
N ASP A 114 8.70 10.12 3.25
CA ASP A 114 9.50 9.30 2.33
C ASP A 114 9.27 7.79 2.54
N LEU A 115 7.99 7.39 2.58
CA LEU A 115 7.59 5.99 2.71
C LEU A 115 7.71 5.31 1.34
N TYR A 116 8.94 5.14 0.88
CA TYR A 116 9.27 4.79 -0.50
C TYR A 116 8.93 3.36 -0.90
N ASN A 117 8.74 2.47 0.06
CA ASN A 117 8.50 1.07 -0.17
C ASN A 117 7.09 0.68 0.29
N CYS A 118 6.21 0.41 -0.65
CA CYS A 118 4.92 -0.22 -0.37
C CYS A 118 5.09 -1.74 -0.51
N LEU A 119 5.15 -2.41 0.63
CA LEU A 119 5.29 -3.86 0.75
C LEU A 119 3.91 -4.49 0.85
N ARG A 120 3.56 -5.35 -0.10
CA ARG A 120 2.26 -6.04 -0.17
C ARG A 120 2.43 -7.55 -0.27
N PRO A 121 2.42 -8.29 0.84
CA PRO A 121 2.40 -9.75 0.85
C PRO A 121 1.07 -10.27 0.28
N CYS A 122 1.15 -11.31 -0.55
CA CYS A 122 0.00 -12.01 -1.12
C CYS A 122 0.20 -13.50 -0.88
N LYS A 123 -0.34 -14.00 0.25
CA LYS A 123 -0.21 -15.38 0.70
C LYS A 123 -1.57 -16.04 0.81
N GLY A 124 -1.75 -17.15 0.10
CA GLY A 124 -2.92 -18.00 0.22
C GLY A 124 -2.84 -18.84 1.49
N TYR A 125 -3.83 -18.71 2.36
CA TYR A 125 -3.93 -19.52 3.57
C TYR A 125 -4.72 -20.81 3.28
N PRO A 126 -4.24 -22.00 3.68
CA PRO A 126 -4.99 -23.26 3.53
C PRO A 126 -6.39 -23.16 4.14
N GLY A 127 -7.39 -23.68 3.44
CA GLY A 127 -8.79 -23.61 3.88
C GLY A 127 -9.53 -22.32 3.54
N ASN A 128 -8.85 -21.32 2.97
CA ASN A 128 -9.52 -20.12 2.46
C ASN A 128 -10.29 -20.46 1.16
N PRO A 129 -11.65 -20.36 1.17
CA PRO A 129 -12.46 -20.71 0.00
C PRO A 129 -12.25 -19.77 -1.20
N LEU A 130 -11.57 -18.63 -0.98
CA LEU A 130 -11.32 -17.61 -1.98
C LEU A 130 -9.95 -17.75 -2.67
N ASN A 131 -9.12 -18.71 -2.27
CA ASN A 131 -7.86 -18.97 -2.94
C ASN A 131 -8.08 -19.31 -4.41
N TYR A 132 -7.45 -18.55 -5.30
CA TYR A 132 -7.44 -18.88 -6.74
C TYR A 132 -6.71 -20.21 -6.99
N LYS A 133 -5.59 -20.43 -6.27
CA LYS A 133 -4.79 -21.64 -6.31
C LYS A 133 -4.07 -21.81 -4.98
N GLU A 134 -3.97 -23.06 -4.51
CA GLU A 134 -3.23 -23.37 -3.29
C GLU A 134 -1.72 -23.12 -3.45
N GLY A 135 -1.08 -22.73 -2.36
CA GLY A 135 0.36 -22.56 -2.28
C GLY A 135 0.90 -21.23 -2.86
N ILE A 136 0.02 -20.29 -3.22
CA ILE A 136 0.47 -18.95 -3.60
C ILE A 136 1.07 -18.26 -2.38
N ASP A 137 2.33 -17.84 -2.50
CA ASP A 137 3.07 -17.09 -1.49
C ASP A 137 4.08 -16.16 -2.18
N LEU A 138 3.63 -15.00 -2.55
CA LEU A 138 4.44 -13.97 -3.22
C LEU A 138 4.32 -12.62 -2.51
N VAL A 139 5.23 -11.72 -2.82
CA VAL A 139 5.22 -10.36 -2.29
C VAL A 139 5.50 -9.35 -3.39
N VAL A 140 4.77 -8.23 -3.36
CA VAL A 140 4.97 -7.12 -4.28
C VAL A 140 5.67 -5.97 -3.57
N PHE A 141 6.80 -5.53 -4.11
CA PHE A 141 7.52 -4.31 -3.77
C PHE A 141 7.13 -3.23 -4.78
N ARG A 142 6.28 -2.31 -4.36
CA ARG A 142 5.83 -1.17 -5.15
C ARG A 142 6.64 0.06 -4.75
N GLU A 143 7.32 0.73 -5.71
CA GLU A 143 7.79 2.08 -5.46
C GLU A 143 6.59 2.96 -5.10
N ASN A 144 6.76 3.93 -4.20
CA ASN A 144 5.60 4.53 -3.53
C ASN A 144 5.58 6.06 -3.54
N THR A 145 6.61 6.72 -4.08
CA THR A 145 6.80 8.18 -3.96
C THR A 145 6.99 8.90 -5.30
N GLU A 146 7.23 8.17 -6.36
CA GLU A 146 7.53 8.70 -7.71
C GLU A 146 6.49 8.22 -8.74
N ASP A 147 6.89 8.16 -10.01
CA ASP A 147 6.09 7.72 -11.14
C ASP A 147 4.98 8.76 -11.46
N LEU A 148 3.84 8.33 -11.96
CA LEU A 148 2.65 9.16 -12.18
C LEU A 148 2.06 9.70 -10.86
N TYR A 149 2.33 9.05 -9.73
CA TYR A 149 1.92 9.50 -8.40
C TYR A 149 2.68 10.73 -7.89
N SER A 150 3.70 11.22 -8.63
CA SER A 150 4.30 12.53 -8.39
C SER A 150 3.30 13.68 -8.55
N GLY A 151 2.21 13.46 -9.30
CA GLY A 151 1.13 14.42 -9.49
C GLY A 151 1.51 15.60 -10.39
N VAL A 152 2.50 15.43 -11.27
CA VAL A 152 2.86 16.45 -12.27
C VAL A 152 1.95 16.32 -13.48
N GLU A 153 0.91 17.15 -13.50
CA GLU A 153 -0.16 17.07 -14.51
C GLU A 153 -0.54 18.46 -15.02
N PHE A 154 -1.00 18.50 -16.27
CA PHE A 154 -1.46 19.73 -16.92
C PHE A 154 -2.81 19.48 -17.63
N ASN A 155 -3.84 20.18 -17.19
CA ASN A 155 -5.15 20.22 -17.82
C ASN A 155 -5.88 21.53 -17.44
N PRO A 156 -5.98 22.53 -18.35
CA PRO A 156 -5.41 22.58 -19.70
C PRO A 156 -3.86 22.62 -19.72
N VAL A 157 -3.28 22.23 -20.87
CA VAL A 157 -1.82 22.26 -21.04
C VAL A 157 -1.36 23.68 -21.32
N PRO A 158 -0.42 24.25 -20.52
CA PRO A 158 0.13 25.57 -20.76
C PRO A 158 0.90 25.65 -22.09
N ALA A 159 0.79 26.78 -22.79
CA ALA A 159 1.50 26.99 -24.06
C ALA A 159 3.03 26.78 -23.95
N ALA A 160 3.63 27.14 -22.82
CA ALA A 160 5.06 26.93 -22.58
C ALA A 160 5.43 25.44 -22.54
N VAL A 161 4.59 24.59 -21.93
CA VAL A 161 4.81 23.12 -21.90
C VAL A 161 4.69 22.55 -23.31
N SER A 162 3.65 22.93 -24.06
CA SER A 162 3.45 22.50 -25.45
C SER A 162 4.64 22.90 -26.33
N ALA A 163 5.13 24.12 -26.20
CA ALA A 163 6.27 24.63 -26.98
C ALA A 163 7.56 23.82 -26.73
N VAL A 164 7.88 23.54 -25.47
CA VAL A 164 9.05 22.74 -25.11
C VAL A 164 8.93 21.33 -25.68
N LEU A 165 7.76 20.69 -25.53
CA LEU A 165 7.55 19.34 -26.05
C LEU A 165 7.61 19.29 -27.58
N ALA A 166 7.11 20.31 -28.27
CA ALA A 166 7.19 20.42 -29.74
C ALA A 166 8.64 20.57 -30.23
N GLN A 167 9.48 21.27 -29.46
CA GLN A 167 10.91 21.46 -29.78
C GLN A 167 11.72 20.20 -29.49
N GLU A 168 11.53 19.57 -28.32
CA GLU A 168 12.43 18.55 -27.80
C GLU A 168 11.97 17.11 -28.13
N SER A 169 10.70 16.93 -28.53
CA SER A 169 10.11 15.59 -28.72
C SER A 169 9.45 15.43 -30.09
N LYS A 170 10.14 14.80 -31.04
CA LYS A 170 9.56 14.45 -32.35
C LYS A 170 8.22 13.71 -32.26
N PRO A 171 8.01 12.72 -31.35
CA PRO A 171 6.72 12.07 -31.17
C PRO A 171 5.56 12.99 -30.78
N PHE A 172 5.85 14.19 -30.27
CA PHE A 172 4.81 15.17 -29.92
C PHE A 172 4.24 15.91 -31.12
N ALA A 173 4.84 15.80 -32.31
CA ALA A 173 4.44 16.51 -33.52
C ALA A 173 2.93 16.45 -33.87
N PRO A 174 2.19 15.33 -33.69
CA PRO A 174 0.76 15.28 -33.94
C PRO A 174 -0.10 16.17 -33.03
N PHE A 175 0.44 16.62 -31.89
CA PHE A 175 -0.30 17.34 -30.86
C PHE A 175 0.09 18.83 -30.78
N LYS A 176 1.17 19.27 -31.44
CA LYS A 176 1.79 20.58 -31.30
C LYS A 176 0.88 21.77 -31.61
N ASP A 177 -0.05 21.57 -32.54
CA ASP A 177 -0.96 22.63 -33.01
C ASP A 177 -2.36 22.55 -32.34
N LEU A 178 -2.56 21.62 -31.42
CA LEU A 178 -3.82 21.53 -30.66
C LEU A 178 -3.88 22.61 -29.57
N PRO A 179 -5.04 23.26 -29.40
CA PRO A 179 -5.29 24.09 -28.20
C PRO A 179 -5.08 23.31 -26.92
N GLY A 180 -4.50 23.94 -25.90
CA GLY A 180 -4.14 23.28 -24.65
C GLY A 180 -5.30 22.69 -23.84
N ASP A 181 -6.53 23.13 -24.11
CA ASP A 181 -7.77 22.62 -23.52
C ASP A 181 -8.33 21.36 -24.21
N GLN A 182 -7.75 20.95 -25.34
CA GLN A 182 -8.15 19.77 -26.08
C GLN A 182 -7.34 18.52 -25.72
N TYR A 183 -6.33 18.63 -24.85
CA TYR A 183 -5.54 17.50 -24.40
C TYR A 183 -4.99 17.73 -22.99
N ALA A 184 -4.57 16.67 -22.33
CA ALA A 184 -3.95 16.71 -21.01
C ALA A 184 -2.63 15.95 -21.02
N ILE A 185 -1.72 16.32 -20.11
CA ILE A 185 -0.42 15.68 -19.98
C ILE A 185 -0.23 15.27 -18.52
N SER A 186 0.14 14.01 -18.30
CA SER A 186 0.66 13.50 -17.03
C SER A 186 2.11 13.06 -17.20
N VAL A 187 2.99 13.51 -16.31
CA VAL A 187 4.43 13.29 -16.41
C VAL A 187 4.82 12.15 -15.48
N LYS A 188 5.34 11.06 -16.06
CA LYS A 188 5.96 9.98 -15.30
C LYS A 188 7.41 10.36 -14.96
N VAL A 189 7.73 10.39 -13.66
CA VAL A 189 9.08 10.72 -13.16
C VAL A 189 9.62 9.56 -12.34
N ASN A 190 10.76 9.01 -12.77
CA ASN A 190 11.51 8.02 -11.99
C ASN A 190 12.95 8.51 -11.81
N THR A 191 13.44 8.51 -10.57
CA THR A 191 14.83 8.87 -10.29
C THR A 191 15.68 7.61 -10.13
N ARG A 192 16.99 7.73 -10.42
CA ARG A 192 17.96 6.65 -10.17
C ARG A 192 17.88 6.18 -8.70
N LYS A 193 17.85 7.11 -7.75
CA LYS A 193 17.75 6.83 -6.31
C LYS A 193 16.45 6.08 -5.96
N GLY A 194 15.31 6.50 -6.49
CA GLY A 194 14.01 5.87 -6.25
C GLY A 194 13.98 4.44 -6.77
N CYS A 195 14.45 4.24 -8.02
CA CYS A 195 14.57 2.92 -8.63
C CYS A 195 15.50 1.99 -7.83
N GLU A 196 16.70 2.46 -7.48
CA GLU A 196 17.70 1.66 -6.77
C GLU A 196 17.18 1.19 -5.41
N ARG A 197 16.62 2.10 -4.59
CA ARG A 197 16.20 1.78 -3.23
C ARG A 197 15.07 0.77 -3.16
N ILE A 198 14.11 0.82 -4.09
CA ILE A 198 13.00 -0.15 -4.10
C ILE A 198 13.45 -1.50 -4.60
N VAL A 199 14.29 -1.54 -5.64
CA VAL A 199 14.87 -2.80 -6.14
C VAL A 199 15.74 -3.44 -5.07
N ARG A 200 16.63 -2.67 -4.44
CA ARG A 200 17.48 -3.15 -3.34
C ARG A 200 16.65 -3.70 -2.18
N ALA A 201 15.55 -3.03 -1.82
CA ALA A 201 14.65 -3.52 -0.78
C ALA A 201 14.05 -4.90 -1.12
N ALA A 202 13.69 -5.13 -2.39
CA ALA A 202 13.17 -6.42 -2.85
C ALA A 202 14.23 -7.53 -2.77
N PHE A 203 15.47 -7.26 -3.18
CA PHE A 203 16.57 -8.22 -3.08
C PHE A 203 16.98 -8.51 -1.63
N GLU A 204 17.06 -7.48 -0.77
CA GLU A 204 17.30 -7.67 0.67
C GLU A 204 16.22 -8.51 1.35
N TYR A 205 14.95 -8.29 0.97
CA TYR A 205 13.86 -9.13 1.43
C TYR A 205 14.03 -10.58 0.96
N ALA A 206 14.31 -10.78 -0.31
CA ALA A 206 14.53 -12.11 -0.88
C ALA A 206 15.66 -12.85 -0.12
N ARG A 207 16.79 -12.19 0.12
CA ARG A 207 17.91 -12.72 0.92
C ARG A 207 17.50 -13.07 2.34
N LYS A 208 16.81 -12.14 3.03
CA LYS A 208 16.39 -12.31 4.43
C LYS A 208 15.44 -13.50 4.61
N PHE A 209 14.50 -13.68 3.67
CA PHE A 209 13.46 -14.70 3.76
C PHE A 209 13.72 -15.95 2.89
N GLY A 210 14.94 -16.11 2.38
CA GLY A 210 15.36 -17.27 1.62
C GLY A 210 14.65 -17.46 0.28
N ARG A 211 14.06 -16.37 -0.27
CA ARG A 211 13.43 -16.37 -1.59
C ARG A 211 14.52 -16.45 -2.66
N LYS A 212 14.25 -17.20 -3.73
CA LYS A 212 15.23 -17.52 -4.75
C LYS A 212 15.16 -16.65 -5.99
N LYS A 213 14.02 -15.94 -6.16
CA LYS A 213 13.76 -15.18 -7.37
C LYS A 213 13.12 -13.81 -7.11
N VAL A 214 13.64 -12.80 -7.82
CA VAL A 214 13.05 -11.46 -7.93
C VAL A 214 12.69 -11.22 -9.38
N THR A 215 11.42 -10.93 -9.66
CA THR A 215 10.90 -10.56 -10.99
C THR A 215 10.67 -9.05 -11.04
N VAL A 216 11.35 -8.39 -11.98
CA VAL A 216 11.25 -6.94 -12.21
C VAL A 216 10.14 -6.67 -13.21
N VAL A 217 9.12 -5.91 -12.80
CA VAL A 217 7.97 -5.59 -13.66
C VAL A 217 8.12 -4.19 -14.24
N HIS A 218 7.99 -4.06 -15.55
CA HIS A 218 8.21 -2.82 -16.30
C HIS A 218 7.43 -2.80 -17.62
N LYS A 219 7.58 -1.75 -18.42
CA LYS A 219 7.13 -1.65 -19.82
C LYS A 219 8.19 -0.97 -20.69
N ALA A 220 9.44 -1.33 -20.51
CA ALA A 220 10.59 -0.67 -21.14
C ALA A 220 10.60 -0.73 -22.68
N ASN A 221 9.86 -1.67 -23.29
CA ASN A 221 9.69 -1.72 -24.74
C ASN A 221 8.84 -0.55 -25.31
N VAL A 222 8.01 0.09 -24.46
CA VAL A 222 7.16 1.25 -24.80
C VAL A 222 7.58 2.49 -24.02
N VAL A 223 7.65 2.41 -22.69
CA VAL A 223 8.03 3.49 -21.78
C VAL A 223 9.56 3.47 -21.60
N ARG A 224 10.27 3.81 -22.67
CA ARG A 224 11.72 3.56 -22.79
C ARG A 224 12.58 4.35 -21.81
N ALA A 225 12.21 5.58 -21.50
CA ALA A 225 13.00 6.46 -20.64
C ALA A 225 12.94 6.02 -19.18
N THR A 226 11.77 6.06 -18.57
CA THR A 226 11.61 5.79 -17.14
C THR A 226 11.70 4.30 -16.80
N ASP A 227 11.06 3.43 -17.57
CA ASP A 227 11.10 2.00 -17.32
C ASP A 227 12.40 1.36 -17.79
N GLY A 228 13.04 1.91 -18.85
CA GLY A 228 14.41 1.54 -19.22
C GLY A 228 15.38 1.83 -18.08
N LEU A 229 15.33 3.03 -17.50
CA LEU A 229 16.12 3.39 -16.33
C LEU A 229 15.88 2.42 -15.15
N PHE A 230 14.60 2.09 -14.87
CA PHE A 230 14.24 1.15 -13.80
C PHE A 230 14.86 -0.24 -14.04
N LEU A 231 14.73 -0.77 -15.25
CA LEU A 231 15.27 -2.09 -15.62
C LEU A 231 16.80 -2.13 -15.57
N ASP A 232 17.47 -1.10 -16.08
CA ASP A 232 18.94 -1.03 -16.07
C ASP A 232 19.48 -0.98 -14.64
N ILE A 233 18.85 -0.18 -13.76
CA ILE A 233 19.22 -0.13 -12.34
C ILE A 233 18.95 -1.48 -11.67
N ALA A 234 17.84 -2.14 -12.00
CA ALA A 234 17.55 -3.45 -11.44
C ALA A 234 18.65 -4.47 -11.81
N ARG A 235 19.15 -4.43 -13.04
CA ARG A 235 20.29 -5.26 -13.48
C ARG A 235 21.60 -4.89 -12.77
N GLU A 236 21.84 -3.60 -12.51
CA GLU A 236 22.99 -3.14 -11.72
C GLU A 236 22.94 -3.70 -10.28
N VAL A 237 21.81 -3.55 -9.60
CA VAL A 237 21.60 -4.03 -8.23
C VAL A 237 21.70 -5.56 -8.15
N ALA A 238 21.10 -6.28 -9.08
CA ALA A 238 21.10 -7.75 -9.08
C ALA A 238 22.50 -8.37 -9.07
N ARG A 239 23.51 -7.68 -9.62
CA ARG A 239 24.91 -8.17 -9.59
C ARG A 239 25.50 -8.31 -8.19
N GLU A 240 24.92 -7.60 -7.19
CA GLU A 240 25.33 -7.68 -5.80
C GLU A 240 24.68 -8.88 -5.06
N TYR A 241 23.78 -9.62 -5.72
CA TYR A 241 22.96 -10.68 -5.14
C TYR A 241 23.01 -11.94 -6.01
N ALA A 242 24.23 -12.45 -6.25
CA ALA A 242 24.46 -13.56 -7.17
C ALA A 242 23.71 -14.86 -6.81
N GLU A 243 23.29 -15.01 -5.56
CA GLU A 243 22.51 -16.12 -5.03
C GLU A 243 21.01 -16.04 -5.35
N ILE A 244 20.53 -14.90 -5.87
CA ILE A 244 19.11 -14.65 -6.17
C ILE A 244 18.95 -14.47 -7.68
N GLN A 245 18.11 -15.31 -8.28
CA GLN A 245 17.78 -15.17 -9.70
C GLN A 245 16.99 -13.89 -9.94
N MET A 246 17.41 -13.09 -10.90
CA MET A 246 16.61 -12.00 -11.44
C MET A 246 16.03 -12.42 -12.79
N ASP A 247 14.71 -12.21 -12.95
CA ASP A 247 14.07 -12.15 -14.27
C ASP A 247 13.28 -10.83 -14.42
N ASP A 248 12.78 -10.56 -15.63
CA ASP A 248 11.96 -9.38 -15.88
C ASP A 248 10.75 -9.71 -16.75
N ALA A 249 9.71 -8.92 -16.62
CA ALA A 249 8.48 -9.08 -17.39
C ALA A 249 7.82 -7.73 -17.71
N ASN A 250 7.25 -7.64 -18.91
CA ASN A 250 6.33 -6.54 -19.21
C ASN A 250 5.05 -6.65 -18.37
N VAL A 251 4.54 -5.52 -17.89
CA VAL A 251 3.39 -5.47 -16.96
C VAL A 251 2.14 -6.17 -17.50
N ASP A 252 1.85 -6.07 -18.77
CA ASP A 252 0.73 -6.76 -19.40
C ASP A 252 0.93 -8.29 -19.46
N ALA A 253 2.16 -8.74 -19.77
CA ALA A 253 2.49 -10.14 -19.79
C ALA A 253 2.46 -10.76 -18.38
N ILE A 254 2.99 -10.06 -17.35
CA ILE A 254 2.98 -10.59 -15.98
C ILE A 254 1.57 -10.79 -15.44
N CYS A 255 0.60 -9.94 -15.80
CA CYS A 255 -0.81 -10.13 -15.40
C CYS A 255 -1.36 -11.46 -15.90
N MET A 256 -1.04 -11.85 -17.12
CA MET A 256 -1.43 -13.15 -17.69
C MET A 256 -0.70 -14.31 -17.01
N TRP A 257 0.62 -14.17 -16.80
CA TRP A 257 1.44 -15.23 -16.22
C TRP A 257 1.13 -15.50 -14.76
N LEU A 258 0.79 -14.48 -13.97
CA LEU A 258 0.35 -14.63 -12.58
C LEU A 258 -0.91 -15.49 -12.48
N LEU A 259 -1.87 -15.34 -13.40
CA LEU A 259 -3.04 -16.21 -13.45
C LEU A 259 -2.70 -17.64 -13.93
N LYS A 260 -1.80 -17.76 -14.90
CA LYS A 260 -1.46 -19.07 -15.48
C LYS A 260 -0.57 -19.90 -14.55
N ASN A 261 0.49 -19.30 -14.02
CA ASN A 261 1.55 -19.99 -13.25
C ASN A 261 1.94 -19.19 -11.99
N PRO A 262 1.04 -18.89 -11.04
CA PRO A 262 1.34 -18.03 -9.89
C PRO A 262 2.49 -18.53 -9.02
N LEU A 263 2.66 -19.86 -8.91
CA LEU A 263 3.69 -20.50 -8.09
C LEU A 263 5.12 -20.31 -8.60
N ASN A 264 5.29 -19.73 -9.81
CA ASN A 264 6.61 -19.41 -10.37
C ASN A 264 7.14 -18.04 -9.87
N TYR A 265 6.38 -17.33 -9.08
CA TYR A 265 6.71 -15.97 -8.61
C TYR A 265 6.84 -15.95 -7.10
N GLU A 266 7.86 -15.26 -6.60
CA GLU A 266 8.14 -15.15 -5.17
C GLU A 266 8.19 -13.68 -4.74
N VAL A 267 9.04 -12.86 -5.40
CA VAL A 267 9.17 -11.43 -5.13
C VAL A 267 9.01 -10.68 -6.45
N LEU A 268 8.04 -9.78 -6.48
CA LEU A 268 7.84 -8.85 -7.60
C LEU A 268 8.27 -7.46 -7.19
N VAL A 269 8.96 -6.73 -8.06
CA VAL A 269 9.31 -5.33 -7.84
C VAL A 269 8.91 -4.49 -9.05
N ALA A 270 8.25 -3.35 -8.80
CA ALA A 270 7.66 -2.54 -9.85
C ALA A 270 7.70 -1.03 -9.55
N PRO A 271 7.72 -0.16 -10.58
CA PRO A 271 7.34 1.25 -10.45
C PRO A 271 5.95 1.41 -9.83
N ASN A 272 5.64 2.61 -9.35
CA ASN A 272 4.47 2.88 -8.53
C ASN A 272 3.15 2.40 -9.15
N LEU A 273 2.77 2.89 -10.32
CA LEU A 273 1.49 2.54 -10.93
C LEU A 273 1.37 1.04 -11.25
N TYR A 274 2.42 0.43 -11.80
CA TYR A 274 2.37 -0.99 -12.10
C TYR A 274 2.32 -1.84 -10.83
N GLY A 275 3.07 -1.43 -9.79
CA GLY A 275 3.01 -2.08 -8.49
C GLY A 275 1.62 -2.02 -7.86
N ASP A 276 0.88 -0.92 -8.06
CA ASP A 276 -0.52 -0.79 -7.61
C ASP A 276 -1.41 -1.82 -8.31
N ILE A 277 -1.38 -1.83 -9.65
CA ILE A 277 -2.23 -2.72 -10.46
C ILE A 277 -1.95 -4.20 -10.18
N ILE A 278 -0.68 -4.61 -10.22
CA ILE A 278 -0.34 -6.02 -10.05
C ILE A 278 -0.55 -6.53 -8.62
N SER A 279 -0.39 -5.66 -7.61
CA SER A 279 -0.63 -6.08 -6.23
C SER A 279 -2.10 -6.34 -5.94
N ASP A 280 -3.02 -5.58 -6.54
CA ASP A 280 -4.46 -5.84 -6.42
C ASP A 280 -4.87 -7.13 -7.16
N LEU A 281 -4.26 -7.40 -8.32
CA LEU A 281 -4.41 -8.69 -8.99
C LEU A 281 -3.91 -9.84 -8.10
N CYS A 282 -2.72 -9.71 -7.51
CA CYS A 282 -2.16 -10.71 -6.61
C CYS A 282 -3.02 -10.90 -5.34
N ALA A 283 -3.54 -9.81 -4.77
CA ALA A 283 -4.44 -9.85 -3.63
C ALA A 283 -5.72 -10.64 -3.94
N GLN A 284 -6.31 -10.44 -5.13
CA GLN A 284 -7.50 -11.19 -5.55
C GLN A 284 -7.23 -12.70 -5.65
N MET A 285 -6.01 -13.10 -5.99
CA MET A 285 -5.64 -14.52 -6.09
C MET A 285 -5.55 -15.23 -4.74
N VAL A 286 -5.50 -14.52 -3.62
CA VAL A 286 -5.33 -15.05 -2.28
C VAL A 286 -6.47 -14.72 -1.31
N GLY A 287 -7.59 -14.23 -1.83
CA GLY A 287 -8.77 -13.94 -1.01
C GLY A 287 -9.33 -12.53 -1.18
N GLY A 288 -8.74 -11.71 -2.05
CA GLY A 288 -9.21 -10.36 -2.34
C GLY A 288 -8.84 -9.34 -1.27
N LEU A 289 -9.55 -8.21 -1.29
CA LEU A 289 -9.23 -7.05 -0.45
C LEU A 289 -9.33 -7.32 1.07
N GLY A 290 -10.14 -8.29 1.49
CA GLY A 290 -10.23 -8.71 2.89
C GLY A 290 -8.96 -9.37 3.44
N PHE A 291 -8.02 -9.76 2.57
CA PHE A 291 -6.72 -10.36 2.91
C PHE A 291 -5.54 -9.47 2.51
N ALA A 292 -5.78 -8.41 1.76
CA ALA A 292 -4.74 -7.54 1.20
C ALA A 292 -4.21 -6.56 2.26
N CYS A 293 -3.12 -6.91 2.90
CA CYS A 293 -2.38 -6.04 3.81
C CYS A 293 -1.27 -5.28 3.11
N SER A 294 -0.86 -4.16 3.67
CA SER A 294 0.17 -3.28 3.12
C SER A 294 1.00 -2.63 4.21
N GLY A 295 2.29 -2.49 3.97
CA GLY A 295 3.19 -1.66 4.76
C GLY A 295 3.82 -0.57 3.90
N ASN A 296 3.56 0.69 4.22
CA ASN A 296 4.24 1.84 3.62
C ASN A 296 5.48 2.15 4.46
N ILE A 297 6.65 1.82 3.96
CA ILE A 297 7.88 1.75 4.75
C ILE A 297 8.87 2.82 4.28
N GLY A 298 9.30 3.66 5.21
CA GLY A 298 10.39 4.61 5.05
C GLY A 298 11.60 4.23 5.92
N TYR A 299 12.56 5.14 6.04
CA TYR A 299 13.75 4.91 6.90
C TYR A 299 13.46 5.10 8.39
N ARG A 300 12.48 5.94 8.76
CA ARG A 300 12.18 6.32 10.15
C ARG A 300 10.81 5.90 10.61
N LEU A 301 9.86 5.87 9.71
CA LEU A 301 8.45 5.60 9.97
C LEU A 301 7.96 4.51 9.02
N ALA A 302 7.08 3.67 9.51
CA ALA A 302 6.26 2.79 8.68
C ALA A 302 4.78 2.94 9.07
N VAL A 303 3.92 2.92 8.07
CA VAL A 303 2.46 2.99 8.20
C VAL A 303 1.86 1.71 7.64
N PHE A 304 1.13 0.98 8.45
CA PHE A 304 0.55 -0.33 8.11
C PHE A 304 -0.95 -0.20 7.96
N GLU A 305 -1.48 -0.71 6.86
CA GLU A 305 -2.88 -0.53 6.46
C GLU A 305 -3.42 -1.75 5.71
N PRO A 306 -4.74 -2.01 5.72
CA PRO A 306 -5.37 -2.83 4.69
C PRO A 306 -5.36 -2.06 3.36
N SER A 307 -5.33 -2.78 2.22
CA SER A 307 -5.36 -2.13 0.90
C SER A 307 -6.74 -1.67 0.45
N HIS A 308 -7.82 -2.07 1.16
CA HIS A 308 -9.19 -1.66 0.82
C HIS A 308 -9.49 -0.20 1.20
N GLY A 309 -10.47 0.41 0.53
CA GLY A 309 -11.00 1.73 0.86
C GLY A 309 -12.00 1.71 2.01
N SER A 310 -12.61 2.85 2.25
CA SER A 310 -13.52 3.09 3.38
C SER A 310 -14.91 2.44 3.28
N ALA A 311 -15.33 1.97 2.11
CA ALA A 311 -16.63 1.36 1.85
C ALA A 311 -17.80 1.97 2.67
N PRO A 312 -18.14 3.26 2.50
CA PRO A 312 -18.99 4.02 3.41
C PRO A 312 -20.36 3.38 3.67
N LYS A 313 -20.88 2.62 2.69
CA LYS A 313 -22.17 1.92 2.81
C LYS A 313 -22.18 0.82 3.88
N TYR A 314 -21.02 0.37 4.34
CA TYR A 314 -20.89 -0.68 5.37
C TYR A 314 -20.37 -0.13 6.70
N ALA A 315 -20.10 1.16 6.80
CA ALA A 315 -19.57 1.80 8.00
C ALA A 315 -20.44 1.52 9.25
N GLY A 316 -19.83 1.11 10.33
CA GLY A 316 -20.49 0.83 11.62
C GLY A 316 -21.35 -0.43 11.63
N GLN A 317 -21.35 -1.22 10.56
CA GLN A 317 -22.11 -2.47 10.51
C GLN A 317 -21.31 -3.69 10.99
N TYR A 318 -20.00 -3.54 11.18
CA TYR A 318 -19.09 -4.62 11.58
C TYR A 318 -19.26 -5.89 10.72
N LYS A 319 -19.39 -5.70 9.40
CA LYS A 319 -19.70 -6.79 8.47
C LYS A 319 -18.48 -7.21 7.62
N VAL A 320 -17.52 -6.29 7.47
CA VAL A 320 -16.36 -6.52 6.60
C VAL A 320 -15.31 -7.42 7.26
N ASN A 321 -14.50 -8.08 6.42
CA ASN A 321 -13.43 -8.94 6.86
C ASN A 321 -12.25 -8.12 7.42
N PRO A 322 -11.83 -8.31 8.69
CA PRO A 322 -10.74 -7.54 9.29
C PRO A 322 -9.35 -8.16 9.07
N ILE A 323 -9.24 -9.32 8.42
CA ILE A 323 -7.98 -10.08 8.31
C ILE A 323 -6.88 -9.22 7.67
N ALA A 324 -7.20 -8.42 6.65
CA ALA A 324 -6.21 -7.53 6.03
C ALA A 324 -5.59 -6.54 7.04
N SER A 325 -6.40 -5.91 7.91
CA SER A 325 -5.93 -5.00 8.96
C SER A 325 -5.14 -5.75 10.03
N ILE A 326 -5.57 -6.95 10.42
CA ILE A 326 -4.86 -7.80 11.38
C ILE A 326 -3.51 -8.26 10.83
N LEU A 327 -3.43 -8.62 9.54
CA LEU A 327 -2.17 -8.95 8.88
C LEU A 327 -1.27 -7.71 8.70
N ALA A 328 -1.84 -6.51 8.51
CA ALA A 328 -1.08 -5.26 8.56
C ALA A 328 -0.48 -5.03 9.95
N ALA A 329 -1.21 -5.35 11.04
CA ALA A 329 -0.67 -5.32 12.38
C ALA A 329 0.45 -6.37 12.60
N LYS A 330 0.36 -7.54 11.96
CA LYS A 330 1.48 -8.51 11.93
C LYS A 330 2.73 -7.91 11.29
N MET A 331 2.59 -7.20 10.16
CA MET A 331 3.71 -6.50 9.52
C MET A 331 4.29 -5.40 10.42
N MET A 332 3.44 -4.70 11.18
CA MET A 332 3.90 -3.72 12.18
C MET A 332 4.73 -4.40 13.28
N LEU A 333 4.33 -5.56 13.78
CA LEU A 333 5.10 -6.32 14.77
C LEU A 333 6.47 -6.72 14.22
N ASP A 334 6.57 -7.17 12.97
CA ASP A 334 7.85 -7.45 12.30
C ASP A 334 8.74 -6.20 12.21
N TRP A 335 8.17 -5.04 11.87
CA TRP A 335 8.87 -3.77 11.82
C TRP A 335 9.43 -3.37 13.19
N LEU A 336 8.66 -3.57 14.24
CA LEU A 336 9.04 -3.27 15.62
C LEU A 336 10.03 -4.27 16.23
N GLY A 337 10.39 -5.35 15.49
CA GLY A 337 11.30 -6.39 15.97
C GLY A 337 10.64 -7.40 16.93
N GLU A 338 9.31 -7.47 16.94
CA GLU A 338 8.51 -8.40 17.75
C GLU A 338 8.19 -9.67 16.92
N GLU A 339 9.21 -10.28 16.32
CA GLU A 339 9.10 -11.39 15.34
C GLU A 339 8.34 -12.61 15.89
N GLU A 340 8.52 -12.94 17.18
CA GLU A 340 7.79 -14.04 17.83
C GLU A 340 6.28 -13.75 17.88
N LYS A 341 5.90 -12.53 18.28
CA LYS A 341 4.50 -12.11 18.32
C LYS A 341 3.89 -12.06 16.91
N ALA A 342 4.65 -11.59 15.91
CA ALA A 342 4.24 -11.55 14.53
C ALA A 342 3.96 -12.96 13.98
N THR A 343 4.83 -13.91 14.27
CA THR A 343 4.67 -15.32 13.86
C THR A 343 3.46 -15.96 14.53
N ARG A 344 3.25 -15.72 15.82
CA ARG A 344 2.08 -16.21 16.54
C ARG A 344 0.78 -15.65 15.96
N LEU A 345 0.76 -14.37 15.66
CA LEU A 345 -0.40 -13.72 15.06
C LEU A 345 -0.73 -14.29 13.69
N GLU A 346 0.27 -14.45 12.81
CA GLU A 346 0.05 -15.04 11.49
C GLU A 346 -0.46 -16.50 11.60
N LYS A 347 0.07 -17.26 12.56
CA LYS A 347 -0.41 -18.62 12.83
C LYS A 347 -1.87 -18.61 13.30
N ALA A 348 -2.25 -17.75 14.23
CA ALA A 348 -3.63 -17.63 14.71
C ALA A 348 -4.61 -17.32 13.56
N VAL A 349 -4.24 -16.40 12.66
CA VAL A 349 -5.01 -16.12 11.44
C VAL A 349 -5.15 -17.38 10.57
N ALA A 350 -4.06 -18.10 10.35
CA ALA A 350 -4.08 -19.31 9.54
C ALA A 350 -4.96 -20.41 10.15
N ASP A 351 -4.87 -20.61 11.47
CA ASP A 351 -5.64 -21.61 12.20
C ASP A 351 -7.16 -21.33 12.10
N VAL A 352 -7.59 -20.06 12.31
CA VAL A 352 -9.01 -19.67 12.18
C VAL A 352 -9.53 -19.87 10.75
N ILE A 353 -8.73 -19.52 9.74
CA ILE A 353 -9.10 -19.73 8.33
C ILE A 353 -9.25 -21.23 8.03
N GLN A 354 -8.30 -22.04 8.49
CA GLN A 354 -8.30 -23.49 8.26
C GLN A 354 -9.46 -24.19 8.98
N GLU A 355 -9.80 -23.78 10.21
CA GLU A 355 -10.97 -24.31 10.93
C GLU A 355 -12.28 -23.99 10.20
N GLY A 356 -12.37 -22.81 9.58
CA GLY A 356 -13.51 -22.38 8.80
C GLY A 356 -14.82 -22.21 9.57
N LYS A 357 -14.77 -22.19 10.91
CA LYS A 357 -15.94 -22.00 11.78
C LYS A 357 -16.45 -20.57 11.79
N VAL A 358 -15.52 -19.59 11.73
CA VAL A 358 -15.81 -18.18 11.67
C VAL A 358 -15.45 -17.66 10.29
N ARG A 359 -16.44 -17.13 9.57
CA ARG A 359 -16.30 -16.60 8.21
C ARG A 359 -17.15 -15.34 8.05
N THR A 360 -16.56 -14.30 7.51
CA THR A 360 -17.25 -13.08 7.10
C THR A 360 -18.01 -13.30 5.77
N TYR A 361 -18.83 -12.34 5.39
CA TYR A 361 -19.71 -12.45 4.22
C TYR A 361 -18.96 -12.70 2.91
N ASP A 362 -17.79 -12.10 2.73
CA ASP A 362 -16.91 -12.28 1.58
C ASP A 362 -16.37 -13.71 1.46
N MET A 363 -16.20 -14.39 2.60
CA MET A 363 -15.80 -15.80 2.69
C MET A 363 -17.01 -16.77 2.64
N GLY A 364 -18.22 -16.25 2.36
CA GLY A 364 -19.45 -17.04 2.31
C GLY A 364 -20.07 -17.35 3.68
N GLY A 365 -19.67 -16.63 4.74
CA GLY A 365 -20.21 -16.77 6.09
C GLY A 365 -21.15 -15.62 6.48
N SER A 366 -21.48 -15.56 7.76
CA SER A 366 -22.35 -14.54 8.35
C SER A 366 -21.76 -13.89 9.61
N ASN A 367 -20.55 -14.28 9.99
CA ASN A 367 -19.89 -13.72 11.17
C ASN A 367 -19.51 -12.27 10.96
N THR A 368 -19.49 -11.53 12.05
CA THR A 368 -19.15 -10.11 12.09
C THR A 368 -17.65 -9.89 12.08
N THR A 369 -17.25 -8.64 11.79
CA THR A 369 -15.88 -8.16 11.90
C THR A 369 -15.29 -8.42 13.30
N LEU A 370 -16.07 -8.18 14.35
CA LEU A 370 -15.62 -8.37 15.74
C LEU A 370 -15.50 -9.84 16.12
N GLU A 371 -16.43 -10.70 15.67
CA GLU A 371 -16.35 -12.15 15.90
C GLU A 371 -15.12 -12.76 15.23
N MET A 372 -14.74 -12.30 14.02
CA MET A 372 -13.51 -12.72 13.37
C MET A 372 -12.27 -12.25 14.17
N GLY A 373 -12.25 -11.01 14.63
CA GLY A 373 -11.17 -10.49 15.49
C GLY A 373 -11.05 -11.29 16.80
N GLN A 374 -12.17 -11.59 17.45
CA GLN A 374 -12.20 -12.38 18.69
C GLN A 374 -11.71 -13.82 18.44
N ALA A 375 -12.17 -14.48 17.38
CA ALA A 375 -11.73 -15.83 17.04
C ALA A 375 -10.20 -15.88 16.84
N ILE A 376 -9.60 -14.90 16.16
CA ILE A 376 -8.15 -14.82 16.01
C ILE A 376 -7.47 -14.58 17.36
N ALA A 377 -8.02 -13.71 18.20
CA ALA A 377 -7.48 -13.44 19.53
C ALA A 377 -7.50 -14.68 20.44
N ASP A 378 -8.53 -15.53 20.33
CA ASP A 378 -8.66 -16.77 21.11
C ASP A 378 -7.63 -17.85 20.71
N HIS A 379 -7.01 -17.73 19.53
CA HIS A 379 -5.95 -18.64 19.04
C HIS A 379 -4.52 -18.13 19.37
N LEU A 380 -4.40 -16.97 20.05
CA LEU A 380 -3.13 -16.43 20.52
C LEU A 380 -2.83 -16.97 21.92
#